data_acf0129139615d6ad57549c5716913e4
#
_entry.id   acf0129139615d6ad57549c5716913e4
#
_cell.length_a   1.000
_cell.length_b   1.000
_cell.length_c   1.000
_cell.angle_alpha   90.00
_cell.angle_beta   90.00
_cell.angle_gamma   90.00
#
_symmetry.space_group_name_H-M   'P 1'
#
loop_
_entity.id
_entity.type
_entity.pdbx_description
1 polymer ?
#
loop_
_entity_poly.entity_id
_entity_poly.type
_entity_poly.pdbx_seq_one_letter_code
_entity_poly.pdbx_strand_id
1 'polypeptide(L)'
;MKTKFYFFLWVCLSALLVACEHEESDTSFKGTRTILAYIAADNTLASFASLDLAEMKAGMAKVQDSNVHFLVYIDDGKSPRLLELKNEKGSVVETVVETYESRNSVGVSETQEVFVKVFSNSKYQADSYGLVYWSHGDGWLPYPLRAGTRWVGQDKGNGDNRMNISEFVEILKSAPH
;
A
#
# COMPACT_ATOMS: atom_id res chain seq x y z
N MET A 1 44.05 11.83 -43.26
CA MET A 1 43.72 10.79 -42.29
C MET A 1 42.98 11.30 -41.04
N LYS A 2 43.19 12.52 -40.55
CA LYS A 2 42.55 13.07 -39.34
C LYS A 2 41.04 13.29 -39.48
N THR A 3 40.55 13.73 -40.63
CA THR A 3 39.11 14.02 -40.88
C THR A 3 38.21 12.77 -40.85
N LYS A 4 38.71 11.62 -41.30
CA LYS A 4 37.95 10.35 -41.27
C LYS A 4 37.79 9.81 -39.83
N PHE A 5 38.77 10.09 -38.97
CA PHE A 5 38.74 9.67 -37.57
C PHE A 5 37.70 10.44 -36.76
N TYR A 6 37.56 11.75 -36.95
CA TYR A 6 36.54 12.57 -36.29
C TYR A 6 35.13 12.24 -36.75
N PHE A 7 34.96 11.90 -38.03
CA PHE A 7 33.64 11.48 -38.54
C PHE A 7 33.20 10.16 -37.89
N PHE A 8 34.10 9.21 -37.73
CA PHE A 8 33.82 7.92 -37.08
C PHE A 8 33.54 8.10 -35.59
N LEU A 9 34.26 8.97 -34.91
CA LEU A 9 34.01 9.30 -33.49
C LEU A 9 32.64 9.97 -33.31
N TRP A 10 32.23 10.83 -34.23
CA TRP A 10 30.95 11.53 -34.19
C TRP A 10 29.75 10.57 -34.40
N VAL A 11 29.90 9.64 -35.34
CA VAL A 11 28.88 8.58 -35.57
C VAL A 11 28.77 7.60 -34.39
N CYS A 12 29.86 7.25 -33.74
CA CYS A 12 29.81 6.43 -32.52
C CYS A 12 29.18 7.17 -31.32
N LEU A 13 29.40 8.47 -31.19
CA LEU A 13 28.82 9.27 -30.11
C LEU A 13 27.33 9.49 -30.32
N SER A 14 26.86 9.63 -31.57
CA SER A 14 25.41 9.72 -31.85
C SER A 14 24.67 8.39 -31.68
N ALA A 15 25.32 7.25 -31.84
CA ALA A 15 24.76 5.92 -31.60
C ALA A 15 24.54 5.63 -30.10
N LEU A 16 25.26 6.29 -29.19
CA LEU A 16 25.09 6.16 -27.76
C LEU A 16 23.90 6.95 -27.21
N LEU A 17 23.30 7.87 -27.96
CA LEU A 17 22.16 8.66 -27.55
C LEU A 17 20.79 7.99 -27.86
N VAL A 18 20.80 6.90 -28.65
CA VAL A 18 19.56 6.18 -29.03
C VAL A 18 19.25 5.00 -28.10
N ALA A 19 20.10 4.71 -27.11
CA ALA A 19 19.98 3.50 -26.27
C ALA A 19 19.14 3.69 -25.01
N CYS A 20 18.27 4.69 -24.93
CA CYS A 20 17.25 4.83 -23.88
C CYS A 20 15.89 5.18 -24.50
N GLU A 21 15.41 4.36 -25.42
CA GLU A 21 13.97 4.21 -25.54
C GLU A 21 13.54 3.37 -24.32
N HIS A 22 13.04 4.06 -23.31
CA HIS A 22 12.21 3.44 -22.32
C HIS A 22 10.97 2.97 -23.10
N GLU A 23 10.93 1.70 -23.50
CA GLU A 23 9.65 1.07 -23.78
C GLU A 23 8.86 1.20 -22.48
N GLU A 24 7.98 2.20 -22.39
CA GLU A 24 6.83 2.10 -21.50
C GLU A 24 6.08 0.85 -21.97
N SER A 25 6.44 -0.28 -21.39
CA SER A 25 5.60 -1.46 -21.50
C SER A 25 4.24 -1.02 -21.02
N ASP A 26 3.27 -0.92 -21.92
CA ASP A 26 1.86 -0.73 -21.58
C ASP A 26 1.43 -1.98 -20.79
N THR A 27 1.82 -1.98 -19.52
CA THR A 27 1.40 -2.96 -18.52
C THR A 27 0.04 -2.56 -17.98
N SER A 28 -0.84 -2.00 -18.82
CA SER A 28 -2.21 -1.73 -18.43
C SER A 28 -2.87 -3.07 -18.08
N PHE A 29 -2.95 -3.33 -16.80
CA PHE A 29 -3.70 -4.46 -16.28
C PHE A 29 -5.17 -4.25 -16.67
N LYS A 30 -5.69 -5.15 -17.52
CA LYS A 30 -7.06 -5.04 -18.08
C LYS A 30 -8.15 -5.63 -17.17
N GLY A 31 -7.79 -6.13 -16.00
CA GLY A 31 -8.73 -6.72 -15.05
C GLY A 31 -9.20 -5.75 -13.96
N THR A 32 -10.01 -6.25 -13.07
CA THR A 32 -10.42 -5.55 -11.85
C THR A 32 -9.36 -5.69 -10.75
N ARG A 33 -9.20 -4.70 -9.92
CA ARG A 33 -8.23 -4.71 -8.82
C ARG A 33 -8.80 -4.13 -7.54
N THR A 34 -8.60 -4.83 -6.45
CA THR A 34 -8.90 -4.33 -5.10
C THR A 34 -7.61 -4.18 -4.30
N ILE A 35 -7.38 -2.98 -3.79
CA ILE A 35 -6.20 -2.63 -3.01
C ILE A 35 -6.66 -2.18 -1.62
N LEU A 36 -6.09 -2.76 -0.58
CA LEU A 36 -6.24 -2.32 0.80
C LEU A 36 -4.93 -1.70 1.29
N ALA A 37 -4.97 -0.41 1.65
CA ALA A 37 -3.96 0.20 2.49
C ALA A 37 -4.42 0.08 3.96
N TYR A 38 -3.71 -0.71 4.76
CA TYR A 38 -3.98 -0.90 6.17
C TYR A 38 -2.99 -0.08 6.99
N ILE A 39 -3.46 1.01 7.59
CA ILE A 39 -2.65 2.01 8.30
C ILE A 39 -2.94 1.90 9.80
N ALA A 40 -2.05 1.20 10.53
CA ALA A 40 -2.08 1.12 11.99
C ALA A 40 -1.12 2.17 12.56
N ALA A 41 -1.63 3.34 12.86
CA ALA A 41 -0.87 4.54 13.21
C ALA A 41 -1.28 5.18 14.53
N ASP A 42 -2.04 4.49 15.40
CA ASP A 42 -2.27 4.95 16.77
C ASP A 42 -0.97 4.83 17.59
N ASN A 43 0.01 5.61 17.17
CA ASN A 43 1.36 5.67 17.69
C ASN A 43 2.04 6.98 17.25
N THR A 44 3.38 7.05 17.29
CA THR A 44 4.14 8.25 16.88
C THR A 44 4.05 8.59 15.39
N LEU A 45 3.43 7.72 14.56
CA LEU A 45 3.23 7.96 13.14
C LEU A 45 1.87 8.59 12.80
N ALA A 46 1.01 8.88 13.77
CA ALA A 46 -0.35 9.39 13.54
C ALA A 46 -0.42 10.62 12.61
N SER A 47 0.52 11.56 12.77
CA SER A 47 0.59 12.75 11.91
C SER A 47 0.99 12.44 10.46
N PHE A 48 1.85 11.44 10.27
CA PHE A 48 2.28 11.00 8.94
C PHE A 48 1.16 10.25 8.23
N ALA A 49 0.38 9.44 8.94
CA ALA A 49 -0.78 8.74 8.37
C ALA A 49 -1.78 9.70 7.71
N SER A 50 -1.99 10.88 8.31
CA SER A 50 -2.86 11.91 7.73
C SER A 50 -2.28 12.52 6.44
N LEU A 51 -0.96 12.67 6.36
CA LEU A 51 -0.27 13.16 5.16
C LEU A 51 -0.34 12.10 4.05
N ASP A 52 -0.03 10.85 4.38
CA ASP A 52 -0.08 9.74 3.42
C ASP A 52 -1.50 9.53 2.87
N LEU A 53 -2.54 9.67 3.70
CA LEU A 53 -3.92 9.65 3.22
C LEU A 53 -4.20 10.77 2.22
N ALA A 54 -3.67 11.97 2.42
CA ALA A 54 -3.79 13.07 1.47
C ALA A 54 -3.05 12.76 0.15
N GLU A 55 -1.87 12.15 0.22
CA GLU A 55 -1.12 11.71 -0.96
C GLU A 55 -1.82 10.59 -1.72
N MET A 56 -2.41 9.61 -1.01
CA MET A 56 -3.25 8.57 -1.61
C MET A 56 -4.43 9.16 -2.38
N LYS A 57 -5.10 10.18 -1.83
CA LYS A 57 -6.17 10.92 -2.54
C LYS A 57 -5.62 11.63 -3.78
N ALA A 58 -4.48 12.30 -3.65
CA ALA A 58 -3.86 12.97 -4.80
C ALA A 58 -3.45 11.98 -5.90
N GLY A 59 -3.00 10.79 -5.52
CA GLY A 59 -2.73 9.68 -6.44
C GLY A 59 -4.00 9.17 -7.11
N MET A 60 -5.05 8.89 -6.33
CA MET A 60 -6.33 8.40 -6.86
C MET A 60 -6.99 9.38 -7.82
N ALA A 61 -6.81 10.70 -7.66
CA ALA A 61 -7.31 11.70 -8.61
C ALA A 61 -6.75 11.51 -10.03
N LYS A 62 -5.60 10.83 -10.17
CA LYS A 62 -4.94 10.55 -11.45
C LYS A 62 -5.30 9.19 -12.03
N VAL A 63 -5.88 8.29 -11.23
CA VAL A 63 -6.31 6.96 -11.68
C VAL A 63 -7.60 7.10 -12.47
N GLN A 64 -7.54 6.85 -13.78
CA GLN A 64 -8.69 6.94 -14.67
C GLN A 64 -9.42 5.59 -14.82
N ASP A 65 -8.85 4.52 -14.30
CA ASP A 65 -9.43 3.18 -14.37
C ASP A 65 -10.57 3.03 -13.36
N SER A 66 -11.77 2.77 -13.85
CA SER A 66 -12.96 2.53 -13.02
C SER A 66 -12.98 1.13 -12.38
N ASN A 67 -12.05 0.25 -12.79
CA ASN A 67 -11.98 -1.14 -12.33
C ASN A 67 -11.10 -1.30 -11.08
N VAL A 68 -10.75 -0.19 -10.42
CA VAL A 68 -9.94 -0.20 -9.19
C VAL A 68 -10.80 0.17 -8.00
N HIS A 69 -10.86 -0.73 -7.02
CA HIS A 69 -11.34 -0.44 -5.66
C HIS A 69 -10.13 -0.14 -4.78
N PHE A 70 -10.05 1.07 -4.26
CA PHE A 70 -9.00 1.46 -3.34
C PHE A 70 -9.57 1.75 -1.96
N LEU A 71 -9.28 0.87 -1.01
CA LEU A 71 -9.75 0.94 0.36
C LEU A 71 -8.60 1.31 1.28
N VAL A 72 -8.91 2.10 2.30
CA VAL A 72 -7.95 2.53 3.33
C VAL A 72 -8.56 2.28 4.69
N TYR A 73 -8.02 1.31 5.43
CA TYR A 73 -8.22 1.25 6.87
C TYR A 73 -7.21 2.19 7.52
N ILE A 74 -7.66 3.06 8.40
CA ILE A 74 -6.78 3.99 9.09
C ILE A 74 -7.19 4.13 10.56
N ASP A 75 -6.22 3.92 11.43
CA ASP A 75 -6.25 4.26 12.83
C ASP A 75 -5.10 5.24 13.10
N ASP A 76 -5.44 6.50 13.27
CA ASP A 76 -4.52 7.63 13.47
C ASP A 76 -4.67 8.25 14.87
N GLY A 77 -5.09 7.43 15.86
CA GLY A 77 -5.40 7.88 17.21
C GLY A 77 -6.74 8.61 17.33
N LYS A 78 -7.56 8.55 16.29
CA LYS A 78 -8.97 8.96 16.26
C LYS A 78 -9.83 7.71 16.16
N SER A 79 -11.13 7.87 15.81
CA SER A 79 -11.95 6.71 15.51
C SER A 79 -11.40 5.93 14.33
N PRO A 80 -11.00 4.65 14.51
CA PRO A 80 -10.53 3.81 13.42
C PRO A 80 -11.63 3.66 12.37
N ARG A 81 -11.28 3.68 11.09
CA ARG A 81 -12.26 3.70 10.01
C ARG A 81 -11.75 3.03 8.74
N LEU A 82 -12.66 2.43 8.02
CA LEU A 82 -12.45 1.92 6.68
C LEU A 82 -13.06 2.88 5.67
N LEU A 83 -12.27 3.36 4.74
CA LEU A 83 -12.64 4.30 3.69
C LEU A 83 -12.55 3.64 2.33
N GLU A 84 -13.41 4.03 1.39
CA GLU A 84 -13.24 3.79 -0.04
C GLU A 84 -12.90 5.11 -0.72
N LEU A 85 -11.80 5.14 -1.46
CA LEU A 85 -11.38 6.29 -2.26
C LEU A 85 -11.67 6.01 -3.73
N LYS A 86 -12.48 6.84 -4.37
CA LYS A 86 -12.87 6.68 -5.77
C LYS A 86 -12.65 7.96 -6.55
N ASN A 87 -12.05 7.82 -7.72
CA ASN A 87 -11.96 8.96 -8.65
C ASN A 87 -13.30 9.15 -9.37
N GLU A 88 -13.88 10.31 -9.25
CA GLU A 88 -15.04 10.75 -10.03
C GLU A 88 -14.66 11.98 -10.86
N LYS A 89 -14.28 11.74 -12.12
CA LYS A 89 -13.94 12.79 -13.10
C LYS A 89 -12.82 13.73 -12.65
N GLY A 90 -11.78 13.17 -12.01
CA GLY A 90 -10.61 13.93 -11.52
C GLY A 90 -10.74 14.46 -10.09
N SER A 91 -11.89 14.27 -9.46
CA SER A 91 -12.10 14.53 -8.03
C SER A 91 -12.19 13.23 -7.27
N VAL A 92 -11.57 13.15 -6.08
CA VAL A 92 -11.66 11.96 -5.25
C VAL A 92 -12.82 12.08 -4.28
N VAL A 93 -13.73 11.14 -4.38
CA VAL A 93 -14.81 10.95 -3.41
C VAL A 93 -14.30 9.96 -2.36
N GLU A 94 -14.34 10.38 -1.09
CA GLU A 94 -14.09 9.56 0.07
C GLU A 94 -15.43 9.11 0.65
N THR A 95 -15.60 7.80 0.77
CA THR A 95 -16.79 7.22 1.40
C THR A 95 -16.37 6.45 2.63
N VAL A 96 -16.96 6.75 3.78
CA VAL A 96 -16.79 5.93 4.97
C VAL A 96 -17.58 4.63 4.80
N VAL A 97 -16.87 3.52 4.70
CA VAL A 97 -17.46 2.18 4.62
C VAL A 97 -17.85 1.68 5.99
N GLU A 98 -16.99 1.93 6.99
CA GLU A 98 -17.20 1.54 8.38
C GLU A 98 -16.43 2.43 9.33
N THR A 99 -16.97 2.66 10.52
CA THR A 99 -16.29 3.28 11.65
C THR A 99 -16.25 2.28 12.79
N TYR A 100 -15.13 2.19 13.47
CA TYR A 100 -14.94 1.27 14.59
C TYR A 100 -14.78 2.06 15.89
N GLU A 101 -15.15 1.43 17.00
CA GLU A 101 -14.75 1.90 18.33
C GLU A 101 -13.22 1.80 18.47
N SER A 102 -12.66 2.50 19.46
CA SER A 102 -11.22 2.41 19.77
C SER A 102 -10.82 0.95 19.98
N ARG A 103 -9.81 0.50 19.26
CA ARG A 103 -9.44 -0.91 19.17
C ARG A 103 -7.94 -1.08 18.97
N ASN A 104 -7.41 -2.26 19.27
CA ASN A 104 -6.04 -2.63 18.94
C ASN A 104 -5.92 -2.90 17.44
N SER A 105 -5.50 -1.91 16.66
CA SER A 105 -5.39 -2.02 15.20
C SER A 105 -4.27 -2.96 14.71
N VAL A 106 -3.46 -3.51 15.62
CA VAL A 106 -2.51 -4.58 15.32
C VAL A 106 -2.89 -5.91 15.97
N GLY A 107 -4.13 -6.01 16.48
CA GLY A 107 -4.69 -7.27 16.96
C GLY A 107 -4.99 -8.21 15.78
N VAL A 108 -4.82 -9.52 16.00
CA VAL A 108 -5.07 -10.54 14.98
C VAL A 108 -6.53 -10.51 14.53
N SER A 109 -7.47 -10.51 15.49
CA SER A 109 -8.92 -10.51 15.23
C SER A 109 -9.36 -9.25 14.52
N GLU A 110 -8.86 -8.09 14.93
CA GLU A 110 -9.22 -6.79 14.38
C GLU A 110 -8.69 -6.61 12.95
N THR A 111 -7.46 -7.05 12.71
CA THR A 111 -6.88 -7.04 11.37
C THR A 111 -7.62 -8.00 10.44
N GLN A 112 -7.90 -9.22 10.91
CA GLN A 112 -8.62 -10.23 10.15
C GLN A 112 -10.05 -9.78 9.82
N GLU A 113 -10.74 -9.12 10.74
CA GLU A 113 -12.07 -8.54 10.49
C GLU A 113 -12.06 -7.59 9.28
N VAL A 114 -11.09 -6.66 9.23
CA VAL A 114 -10.97 -5.72 8.11
C VAL A 114 -10.63 -6.45 6.81
N PHE A 115 -9.75 -7.46 6.86
CA PHE A 115 -9.39 -8.24 5.67
C PHE A 115 -10.59 -8.99 5.12
N VAL A 116 -11.37 -9.67 5.97
CA VAL A 116 -12.60 -10.36 5.56
C VAL A 116 -13.60 -9.36 4.99
N LYS A 117 -13.78 -8.21 5.63
CA LYS A 117 -14.71 -7.17 5.18
C LYS A 117 -14.36 -6.63 3.78
N VAL A 118 -13.09 -6.57 3.44
CA VAL A 118 -12.64 -6.11 2.12
C VAL A 118 -12.59 -7.27 1.13
N PHE A 119 -11.82 -8.30 1.44
CA PHE A 119 -11.47 -9.32 0.45
C PHE A 119 -12.53 -10.41 0.25
N SER A 120 -13.44 -10.59 1.21
CA SER A 120 -14.57 -11.52 1.08
C SER A 120 -15.89 -10.85 0.68
N ASN A 121 -15.89 -9.53 0.50
CA ASN A 121 -17.09 -8.78 0.11
C ASN A 121 -17.29 -8.84 -1.41
N SER A 122 -18.45 -9.25 -1.86
CA SER A 122 -18.78 -9.35 -3.28
C SER A 122 -18.64 -8.02 -4.03
N LYS A 123 -18.82 -6.87 -3.37
CA LYS A 123 -18.60 -5.54 -3.94
C LYS A 123 -17.15 -5.31 -4.37
N TYR A 124 -16.21 -5.92 -3.66
CA TYR A 124 -14.77 -5.72 -3.83
C TYR A 124 -14.06 -6.94 -4.41
N GLN A 125 -14.82 -7.91 -4.94
CA GLN A 125 -14.23 -9.01 -5.67
C GLN A 125 -13.56 -8.50 -6.95
N ALA A 126 -12.34 -8.98 -7.21
CA ALA A 126 -11.50 -8.51 -8.29
C ALA A 126 -10.61 -9.65 -8.83
N ASP A 127 -10.06 -9.45 -10.03
CA ASP A 127 -9.11 -10.39 -10.65
C ASP A 127 -7.74 -10.38 -9.96
N SER A 128 -7.44 -9.31 -9.20
CA SER A 128 -6.21 -9.22 -8.42
C SER A 128 -6.41 -8.39 -7.16
N TYR A 129 -5.60 -8.71 -6.15
CA TYR A 129 -5.63 -8.04 -4.86
C TYR A 129 -4.26 -7.50 -4.51
N GLY A 130 -4.24 -6.34 -3.83
CA GLY A 130 -3.04 -5.70 -3.31
C GLY A 130 -3.22 -5.33 -1.84
N LEU A 131 -2.16 -5.46 -1.07
CA LEU A 131 -2.12 -5.04 0.33
C LEU A 131 -0.89 -4.16 0.57
N VAL A 132 -1.11 -3.02 1.20
CA VAL A 132 -0.09 -2.18 1.81
C VAL A 132 -0.35 -2.20 3.31
N TYR A 133 0.55 -2.79 4.09
CA TYR A 133 0.50 -2.73 5.55
C TYR A 133 1.49 -1.68 6.05
N TRP A 134 0.98 -0.65 6.70
CA TRP A 134 1.74 0.54 7.07
C TRP A 134 1.68 0.78 8.58
N SER A 135 2.80 0.72 9.24
CA SER A 135 2.97 0.97 10.67
C SER A 135 4.47 0.96 11.04
N HIS A 136 4.81 1.07 12.32
CA HIS A 136 6.14 0.68 12.79
C HIS A 136 6.39 -0.81 12.61
N GLY A 137 7.66 -1.18 12.50
CA GLY A 137 8.13 -2.57 12.49
C GLY A 137 9.56 -2.67 12.99
N ASP A 138 9.94 -3.85 13.45
CA ASP A 138 11.29 -4.12 13.98
C ASP A 138 12.29 -4.52 12.87
N GLY A 139 11.88 -4.32 11.61
CA GLY A 139 12.68 -4.58 10.44
C GLY A 139 12.85 -6.06 10.10
N TRP A 140 13.54 -6.27 9.00
CA TRP A 140 13.74 -7.58 8.36
C TRP A 140 14.95 -8.35 8.92
N LEU A 141 15.94 -7.63 9.45
CA LEU A 141 17.20 -8.24 9.87
C LEU A 141 17.00 -9.15 11.08
N PRO A 142 17.54 -10.38 11.05
CA PRO A 142 17.62 -11.20 12.24
C PRO A 142 18.60 -10.51 13.20
N TYR A 143 18.06 -9.76 14.11
CA TYR A 143 18.87 -9.21 15.18
C TYR A 143 19.17 -10.35 16.16
N PRO A 144 20.44 -10.57 16.56
CA PRO A 144 20.80 -11.66 17.46
C PRO A 144 20.21 -11.51 18.85
N LEU A 145 19.39 -10.51 19.08
CA LEU A 145 19.10 -9.95 20.39
C LEU A 145 17.96 -10.56 21.16
N ARG A 146 17.24 -11.49 20.69
CA ARG A 146 16.31 -12.34 21.49
C ARG A 146 15.51 -13.20 20.53
N ALA A 147 15.61 -14.49 20.70
CA ALA A 147 14.69 -15.43 20.09
C ALA A 147 13.24 -14.97 20.39
N GLY A 148 12.46 -14.63 19.37
CA GLY A 148 11.03 -14.54 19.50
C GLY A 148 10.32 -13.25 19.12
N THR A 149 10.99 -12.16 18.72
CA THR A 149 10.27 -10.88 18.53
C THR A 149 10.58 -10.18 17.21
N ARG A 150 10.20 -10.79 16.12
CA ARG A 150 9.99 -10.06 14.86
C ARG A 150 8.54 -9.64 14.84
N TRP A 151 8.29 -8.32 14.78
CA TRP A 151 6.95 -7.79 14.77
C TRP A 151 6.77 -6.78 13.62
N VAL A 152 5.54 -6.67 13.19
CA VAL A 152 5.04 -5.69 12.24
C VAL A 152 3.79 -5.06 12.82
N GLY A 153 3.72 -3.75 12.77
CA GLY A 153 2.61 -3.02 13.35
C GLY A 153 2.73 -2.74 14.85
N GLN A 154 2.45 -1.51 15.25
CA GLN A 154 2.41 -1.06 16.63
C GLN A 154 1.17 -0.20 16.85
N ASP A 155 0.45 -0.48 17.94
CA ASP A 155 -0.66 0.31 18.46
C ASP A 155 -0.34 0.68 19.90
N LYS A 156 -0.35 1.98 20.20
CA LYS A 156 -0.06 2.51 21.54
C LYS A 156 -1.28 3.04 22.26
N GLY A 157 -2.35 3.36 21.55
CA GLY A 157 -3.57 3.89 22.14
C GLY A 157 -4.29 2.86 23.03
N ASN A 158 -4.11 1.59 22.72
CA ASN A 158 -4.70 0.47 23.46
C ASN A 158 -3.64 -0.40 24.18
N GLY A 159 -2.46 0.14 24.50
CA GLY A 159 -1.47 -0.51 25.36
C GLY A 159 -0.23 -1.07 24.64
N ASP A 160 0.53 -0.35 23.88
CA ASP A 160 1.80 -0.76 23.22
C ASP A 160 1.78 -2.19 22.65
N ASN A 161 0.74 -2.47 21.90
CA ASN A 161 0.52 -3.77 21.25
C ASN A 161 1.37 -3.88 19.99
N ARG A 162 1.76 -5.10 19.65
CA ARG A 162 2.54 -5.43 18.46
C ARG A 162 2.07 -6.76 17.90
N MET A 163 2.03 -6.85 16.57
CA MET A 163 1.71 -8.09 15.87
C MET A 163 2.99 -8.83 15.53
N ASN A 164 3.10 -10.12 15.84
CA ASN A 164 4.21 -10.93 15.38
C ASN A 164 4.07 -11.23 13.88
N ILE A 165 5.20 -11.33 13.18
CA ILE A 165 5.18 -11.66 11.74
C ILE A 165 4.49 -12.99 11.47
N SER A 166 4.62 -13.98 12.36
CA SER A 166 3.92 -15.26 12.23
C SER A 166 2.39 -15.10 12.28
N GLU A 167 1.87 -14.23 13.14
CA GLU A 167 0.44 -13.92 13.22
C GLU A 167 -0.04 -13.22 11.96
N PHE A 168 0.75 -12.26 11.46
CA PHE A 168 0.45 -11.59 10.19
C PHE A 168 0.42 -12.56 9.01
N VAL A 169 1.35 -13.50 8.94
CA VAL A 169 1.36 -14.55 7.91
C VAL A 169 0.10 -15.42 7.98
N GLU A 170 -0.39 -15.78 9.17
CA GLU A 170 -1.63 -16.54 9.30
C GLU A 170 -2.86 -15.74 8.85
N ILE A 171 -2.89 -14.43 9.12
CA ILE A 171 -3.93 -13.53 8.60
C ILE A 171 -3.90 -13.51 7.07
N LEU A 172 -2.72 -13.37 6.46
CA LEU A 172 -2.57 -13.36 5.00
C LEU A 172 -3.05 -14.67 4.36
N LYS A 173 -2.81 -15.82 5.00
CA LYS A 173 -3.29 -17.12 4.50
C LYS A 173 -4.81 -17.25 4.54
N SER A 174 -5.49 -16.49 5.38
CA SER A 174 -6.95 -16.46 5.47
C SER A 174 -7.60 -15.54 4.44
N ALA A 175 -6.84 -14.72 3.75
CA ALA A 175 -7.36 -13.89 2.66
C ALA A 175 -7.72 -14.76 1.44
N PRO A 176 -8.78 -14.46 0.70
CA PRO A 176 -9.12 -15.17 -0.53
C PRO A 176 -7.99 -14.98 -1.57
N HIS A 177 -7.73 -16.04 -2.32
CA HIS A 177 -6.70 -16.10 -3.36
C HIS A 177 -7.31 -16.03 -4.73
#